data_a56ae35bca1199ecdaf6c8efb949b298
#
_entry.id   a56ae35bca1199ecdaf6c8efb949b298
#
_cell.length_a   1.000
_cell.length_b   1.000
_cell.length_c   1.000
_cell.angle_alpha   90.00
_cell.angle_beta   90.00
_cell.angle_gamma   90.00
#
_symmetry.space_group_name_H-M   'P 1'
#
loop_
_entity.id
_entity.type
_entity.pdbx_description
1 polymer ?
#
loop_
_entity_poly.entity_id
_entity_poly.type
_entity_poly.pdbx_seq_one_letter_code
_entity_poly.pdbx_strand_id
1 'polypeptide(L)'
;MRAVVNKMSLKFESRSVNEAFARQSVGAFVAQLDPTMEELGDIKTVVSEAVTNAIVHGYADKAGFITVAVRLLEGRVLELKVKDAGRGIENVEQARQPM
;
A
#
# COMPACT_ATOMS: atom_id res chain seq x y z
N MET A 1 6.90 6.80 20.84
CA MET A 1 5.81 6.18 20.06
C MET A 1 4.96 7.28 19.44
N ARG A 2 4.60 7.15 18.17
CA ARG A 2 3.81 8.14 17.47
C ARG A 2 2.35 7.73 17.43
N ALA A 3 1.46 8.67 17.68
CA ALA A 3 0.04 8.40 17.61
C ALA A 3 -0.41 8.31 16.15
N VAL A 4 -1.43 7.50 15.91
CA VAL A 4 -2.04 7.38 14.59
C VAL A 4 -2.98 8.57 14.39
N VAL A 5 -2.76 9.32 13.32
CA VAL A 5 -3.60 10.47 12.97
C VAL A 5 -4.79 10.02 12.13
N ASN A 6 -4.55 9.10 11.19
CA ASN A 6 -5.60 8.55 10.35
C ASN A 6 -5.10 7.22 9.76
N LYS A 7 -6.03 6.39 9.37
CA LYS A 7 -5.67 5.09 8.75
C LYS A 7 -6.75 4.63 7.80
N MET A 8 -6.34 3.80 6.84
CA MET A 8 -7.27 3.16 5.92
C MET A 8 -6.72 1.81 5.49
N SER A 9 -7.59 0.97 4.97
CA SER A 9 -7.15 -0.26 4.35
C SER A 9 -8.04 -0.57 3.15
N LEU A 10 -7.44 -1.20 2.14
CA LEU A 10 -8.11 -1.63 0.92
C LEU A 10 -7.90 -3.13 0.78
N LYS A 11 -8.96 -3.83 0.41
CA LYS A 11 -8.86 -5.24 0.05
C LYS A 11 -9.43 -5.43 -1.34
N PHE A 12 -8.67 -6.06 -2.23
CA PHE A 12 -9.08 -6.22 -3.61
C PHE A 12 -8.55 -7.53 -4.18
N GLU A 13 -9.14 -7.96 -5.28
CA GLU A 13 -8.69 -9.18 -5.94
C GLU A 13 -7.32 -8.97 -6.58
N SER A 14 -6.55 -10.05 -6.62
CA SER A 14 -5.17 -10.07 -7.13
C SER A 14 -5.14 -10.02 -8.66
N ARG A 15 -5.63 -8.93 -9.22
CA ARG A 15 -5.65 -8.67 -10.66
C ARG A 15 -4.73 -7.51 -10.98
N SER A 16 -4.00 -7.62 -12.08
CA SER A 16 -3.04 -6.56 -12.47
C SER A 16 -3.70 -5.20 -12.65
N VAL A 17 -4.97 -5.17 -13.09
CA VAL A 17 -5.71 -3.91 -13.24
C VAL A 17 -5.89 -3.19 -11.90
N ASN A 18 -5.88 -3.92 -10.79
CA ASN A 18 -6.09 -3.35 -9.47
C ASN A 18 -4.84 -2.66 -8.89
N GLU A 19 -3.68 -2.80 -9.53
CA GLU A 19 -2.49 -2.05 -9.13
C GLU A 19 -2.75 -0.55 -9.26
N ALA A 20 -3.33 -0.11 -10.38
CA ALA A 20 -3.63 1.30 -10.58
C ALA A 20 -4.65 1.81 -9.55
N PHE A 21 -5.66 1.00 -9.23
CA PHE A 21 -6.64 1.34 -8.21
C PHE A 21 -5.97 1.56 -6.84
N ALA A 22 -5.09 0.64 -6.44
CA ALA A 22 -4.39 0.75 -5.17
C ALA A 22 -3.50 1.99 -5.14
N ARG A 23 -2.73 2.22 -6.18
CA ARG A 23 -1.83 3.36 -6.30
C ARG A 23 -2.59 4.69 -6.20
N GLN A 24 -3.69 4.82 -6.94
CA GLN A 24 -4.48 6.04 -6.92
C GLN A 24 -5.19 6.25 -5.59
N SER A 25 -5.71 5.17 -4.99
CA SER A 25 -6.39 5.26 -3.71
C SER A 25 -5.45 5.69 -2.58
N VAL A 26 -4.25 5.12 -2.54
CA VAL A 26 -3.25 5.52 -1.55
C VAL A 26 -2.83 6.97 -1.78
N GLY A 27 -2.61 7.36 -3.02
CA GLY A 27 -2.27 8.74 -3.35
C GLY A 27 -3.33 9.73 -2.87
N ALA A 28 -4.60 9.41 -3.10
CA ALA A 28 -5.71 10.25 -2.64
C ALA A 28 -5.75 10.35 -1.10
N PHE A 29 -5.49 9.24 -0.43
CA PHE A 29 -5.52 9.21 1.04
C PHE A 29 -4.37 10.03 1.64
N VAL A 30 -3.15 9.86 1.14
CA VAL A 30 -2.00 10.58 1.69
C VAL A 30 -1.99 12.06 1.32
N ALA A 31 -2.83 12.49 0.39
CA ALA A 31 -2.95 13.90 0.03
C ALA A 31 -3.28 14.79 1.23
N GLN A 32 -3.90 14.24 2.26
CA GLN A 32 -4.22 15.00 3.48
C GLN A 32 -2.97 15.47 4.24
N LEU A 33 -1.81 14.87 3.96
CA LEU A 33 -0.54 15.31 4.52
C LEU A 33 0.12 16.42 3.70
N ASP A 34 -0.52 16.84 2.64
CA ASP A 34 -0.03 17.90 1.75
C ASP A 34 1.39 17.58 1.22
N PRO A 35 1.58 16.40 0.60
CA PRO A 35 2.90 16.01 0.10
C PRO A 35 3.30 16.84 -1.11
N THR A 36 4.62 16.97 -1.33
CA THR A 36 5.14 17.51 -2.58
C THR A 36 4.84 16.53 -3.71
N MET A 37 4.95 17.00 -4.94
CA MET A 37 4.78 16.13 -6.11
C MET A 37 5.78 14.98 -6.10
N GLU A 38 7.01 15.24 -5.69
CA GLU A 38 8.06 14.23 -5.60
C GLU A 38 7.71 13.18 -4.52
N GLU A 39 7.31 13.63 -3.33
CA GLU A 39 6.89 12.73 -2.26
C GLU A 39 5.73 11.85 -2.68
N LEU A 40 4.73 12.43 -3.33
CA LEU A 40 3.57 11.71 -3.80
C LEU A 40 3.96 10.67 -4.86
N GLY A 41 4.84 11.04 -5.78
CA GLY A 41 5.35 10.13 -6.81
C GLY A 41 6.09 8.94 -6.20
N ASP A 42 6.92 9.19 -5.19
CA ASP A 42 7.65 8.14 -4.49
C ASP A 42 6.71 7.17 -3.79
N ILE A 43 5.69 7.69 -3.12
CA ILE A 43 4.69 6.86 -2.44
C ILE A 43 3.96 5.97 -3.45
N LYS A 44 3.51 6.55 -4.56
CA LYS A 44 2.82 5.79 -5.60
C LYS A 44 3.70 4.70 -6.20
N THR A 45 4.99 4.98 -6.37
CA THR A 45 5.95 3.99 -6.87
C THR A 45 6.10 2.83 -5.91
N VAL A 46 6.24 3.11 -4.62
CA VAL A 46 6.35 2.06 -3.60
C VAL A 46 5.12 1.17 -3.58
N VAL A 47 3.93 1.78 -3.62
CA VAL A 47 2.67 1.02 -3.66
C VAL A 47 2.60 0.15 -4.90
N SER A 48 2.93 0.73 -6.05
CA SER A 48 2.90 0.02 -7.33
C SER A 48 3.81 -1.20 -7.32
N GLU A 49 5.05 -1.04 -6.84
CA GLU A 49 6.00 -2.15 -6.76
C GLU A 49 5.54 -3.22 -5.79
N ALA A 50 5.07 -2.84 -4.60
CA ALA A 50 4.63 -3.79 -3.60
C ALA A 50 3.41 -4.58 -4.06
N VAL A 51 2.43 -3.92 -4.67
CA VAL A 51 1.23 -4.58 -5.18
C VAL A 51 1.57 -5.48 -6.36
N THR A 52 2.41 -5.02 -7.29
CA THR A 52 2.84 -5.83 -8.42
C THR A 52 3.55 -7.09 -7.95
N ASN A 53 4.45 -6.96 -6.98
CA ASN A 53 5.15 -8.11 -6.41
C ASN A 53 4.17 -9.08 -5.75
N ALA A 54 3.17 -8.58 -5.03
CA ALA A 54 2.16 -9.44 -4.42
C ALA A 54 1.35 -10.20 -5.48
N ILE A 55 1.00 -9.54 -6.58
CA ILE A 55 0.26 -10.18 -7.68
C ILE A 55 1.11 -11.27 -8.34
N VAL A 56 2.35 -10.94 -8.68
CA VAL A 56 3.22 -11.85 -9.45
C VAL A 56 3.69 -13.01 -8.59
N HIS A 57 4.11 -12.76 -7.35
CA HIS A 57 4.74 -13.77 -6.51
C HIS A 57 3.79 -14.44 -5.54
N GLY A 58 2.74 -13.74 -5.11
CA GLY A 58 1.78 -14.28 -4.16
C GLY A 58 0.74 -15.18 -4.82
N TYR A 59 0.31 -14.84 -6.02
CA TYR A 59 -0.81 -15.50 -6.70
C TYR A 59 -0.50 -15.87 -8.14
N ALA A 60 0.67 -16.44 -8.37
CA ALA A 60 1.14 -16.76 -9.73
C ALA A 60 0.11 -17.53 -10.56
N ASP A 61 -0.64 -18.47 -9.94
CA ASP A 61 -1.57 -19.34 -10.65
C ASP A 61 -2.99 -19.33 -10.08
N LYS A 62 -3.29 -18.48 -9.11
CA LYS A 62 -4.60 -18.51 -8.46
C LYS A 62 -5.08 -17.10 -8.15
N ALA A 63 -6.40 -16.93 -8.23
CA ALA A 63 -7.02 -15.72 -7.73
C ALA A 63 -6.96 -15.69 -6.20
N GLY A 64 -6.75 -14.54 -5.64
CA GLY A 64 -6.72 -14.31 -4.20
C GLY A 64 -6.95 -12.84 -3.92
N PHE A 65 -6.68 -12.42 -2.71
CA PHE A 65 -6.91 -11.04 -2.28
C PHE A 65 -5.63 -10.42 -1.76
N ILE A 66 -5.49 -9.12 -1.99
CA ILE A 66 -4.39 -8.31 -1.49
C ILE A 66 -5.00 -7.24 -0.60
N THR A 67 -4.37 -7.01 0.55
CA THR A 67 -4.75 -5.93 1.45
C THR A 67 -3.64 -4.91 1.49
N VAL A 68 -3.98 -3.65 1.26
CA VAL A 68 -3.07 -2.51 1.39
C VAL A 68 -3.57 -1.67 2.55
N ALA A 69 -2.75 -1.51 3.58
CA ALA A 69 -3.09 -0.71 4.75
C ALA A 69 -2.12 0.46 4.87
N VAL A 70 -2.66 1.63 5.16
CA VAL A 70 -1.88 2.85 5.33
C VAL A 70 -2.24 3.48 6.66
N ARG A 71 -1.22 3.86 7.44
CA ARG A 71 -1.39 4.63 8.66
C ARG A 71 -0.59 5.92 8.55
N LEU A 72 -1.24 7.01 8.89
CA LEU A 72 -0.58 8.31 8.98
C LEU A 72 -0.32 8.56 10.45
N LEU A 73 0.93 8.82 10.77
CA LEU A 73 1.37 8.98 12.15
C LEU A 73 1.80 10.43 12.40
N GLU A 74 1.84 10.81 13.66
CA GLU A 74 2.33 12.13 14.07
C GLU A 74 3.70 12.41 13.46
N GLY A 75 3.96 13.69 13.12
CA GLY A 75 5.23 14.08 12.54
C GLY A 75 5.34 13.81 11.06
N ARG A 76 4.20 13.70 10.38
CA ARG A 76 4.16 13.44 8.93
C ARG A 76 4.90 12.15 8.57
N VAL A 77 4.63 11.09 9.31
CA VAL A 77 5.19 9.76 9.03
C VAL A 77 4.10 8.90 8.41
N LEU A 78 4.44 8.22 7.35
CA LEU A 78 3.55 7.29 6.65
C LEU A 78 4.05 5.87 6.85
N GLU A 79 3.13 4.97 7.17
CA GLU A 79 3.42 3.55 7.28
C GLU A 79 2.53 2.81 6.29
N LEU A 80 3.14 2.01 5.43
CA LEU A 80 2.46 1.25 4.39
C LEU A 80 2.69 -0.24 4.63
N LYS A 81 1.63 -1.02 4.54
CA LYS A 81 1.70 -2.47 4.66
C LYS A 81 0.92 -3.10 3.52
N VAL A 82 1.56 -4.01 2.79
CA VAL A 82 0.90 -4.79 1.73
C VAL A 82 0.95 -6.26 2.13
N LYS A 83 -0.21 -6.88 2.18
CA LYS A 83 -0.37 -8.24 2.66
C LYS A 83 -1.07 -9.09 1.62
N ASP A 84 -0.53 -10.27 1.39
CA ASP A 84 -1.07 -11.26 0.49
C ASP A 84 -1.14 -12.59 1.26
N ALA A 85 -2.25 -13.30 1.16
CA ALA A 85 -2.48 -14.53 1.90
C ALA A 85 -3.06 -15.66 1.02
N GLY A 86 -2.88 -15.56 -0.29
CA GLY A 86 -3.59 -16.41 -1.24
C GLY A 86 -3.20 -17.87 -1.25
N ARG A 87 -2.02 -18.22 -0.76
CA ARG A 87 -1.52 -19.59 -0.79
C ARG A 87 -1.37 -20.21 0.60
N GLY A 88 -1.99 -19.61 1.60
CA GLY A 88 -1.75 -19.99 2.97
C GLY A 88 -0.41 -19.52 3.48
N ILE A 89 0.35 -18.82 2.66
CA ILE A 89 1.60 -18.15 3.02
C ILE A 89 1.31 -16.65 3.01
N GLU A 90 1.62 -16.01 4.10
CA GLU A 90 1.39 -14.59 4.24
C GLU A 90 2.68 -13.82 3.96
N ASN A 91 2.64 -12.99 2.92
CA ASN A 91 3.74 -12.08 2.60
C ASN A 91 3.33 -10.69 3.04
N VAL A 92 4.19 -10.04 3.80
CA VAL A 92 3.95 -8.69 4.27
C VAL A 92 5.12 -7.82 3.86
N GLU A 93 4.82 -6.75 3.12
CA GLU A 93 5.78 -5.68 2.89
C GLU A 93 5.35 -4.48 3.68
N GLN A 94 6.28 -3.88 4.39
CA GLN A 94 6.02 -2.74 5.24
C GLN A 94 7.07 -1.69 5.00
N ALA A 95 6.61 -0.47 4.80
CA ALA A 95 7.49 0.68 4.65
C ALA A 95 7.04 1.78 5.59
N ARG A 96 7.99 2.42 6.23
CA ARG A 96 7.74 3.59 7.08
C ARG A 96 8.60 4.72 6.54
N GLN A 97 7.95 5.81 6.19
CA GLN A 97 8.62 6.91 5.53
C GLN A 97 8.27 8.22 6.19
N PRO A 98 9.28 8.98 6.64
CA PRO A 98 9.04 10.37 7.06
C PRO A 98 8.77 11.21 5.82
N MET A 99 7.84 12.11 5.94
CA MET A 99 7.47 12.99 4.84
C MET A 99 7.81 14.45 5.12
#